data_ca78b33b35b2aae7564e7f2d90abfb37
#
_entry.id   ca78b33b35b2aae7564e7f2d90abfb37
#
_cell.length_a   1.000
_cell.length_b   1.000
_cell.length_c   1.000
_cell.angle_alpha   90.00
_cell.angle_beta   90.00
_cell.angle_gamma   90.00
#
_symmetry.space_group_name_H-M   'P 1'
#
loop_
_entity.id
_entity.type
_entity.pdbx_description
1 polymer ?
#
loop_
_entity_poly.entity_id
_entity_poly.type
_entity_poly.pdbx_seq_one_letter_code
_entity_poly.pdbx_strand_id
1 'polypeptide(L)'
;MQTSNFRKITTSSGKLVLAGKSAEQNEKIIEQTGKNEYVLHTALPGSPFVNIKADLNEVDKNDLKEAAIFCAKFSQAWKKPKVKKDIEIHVFLGKDIFKQKNMKLGTFGVKKVKKIIVKKQDIEGSLKS
;
A
#
# COMPACT_ATOMS: atom_id res chain seq x y z
N MET A 1 15.33 -8.20 -9.21
CA MET A 1 13.89 -8.07 -8.91
C MET A 1 13.16 -7.46 -10.11
N GLN A 2 12.02 -8.03 -10.45
CA GLN A 2 11.19 -7.54 -11.53
C GLN A 2 10.19 -6.52 -11.00
N THR A 3 10.33 -5.26 -11.41
CA THR A 3 9.42 -4.20 -11.00
C THR A 3 8.63 -3.61 -12.17
N SER A 4 8.89 -4.10 -13.39
CA SER A 4 8.39 -3.48 -14.62
C SER A 4 6.87 -3.43 -14.74
N ASN A 5 6.17 -4.41 -14.16
CA ASN A 5 4.71 -4.50 -14.28
C ASN A 5 3.95 -3.93 -13.10
N PHE A 6 4.64 -3.52 -12.03
CA PHE A 6 3.97 -2.90 -10.89
C PHE A 6 3.63 -1.44 -11.20
N ARG A 7 2.60 -0.91 -10.54
CA ARG A 7 2.43 0.53 -10.47
C ARG A 7 3.56 1.11 -9.62
N LYS A 8 4.05 2.28 -10.01
CA LYS A 8 5.18 2.92 -9.34
C LYS A 8 4.93 4.40 -9.19
N ILE A 9 5.37 4.93 -8.06
CA ILE A 9 5.58 6.38 -7.91
C ILE A 9 6.91 6.58 -7.19
N THR A 10 7.40 7.82 -7.24
CA THR A 10 8.52 8.26 -6.42
C THR A 10 7.98 9.35 -5.51
N THR A 11 8.24 9.24 -4.20
CA THR A 11 7.80 10.26 -3.25
C THR A 11 8.59 11.56 -3.43
N SER A 12 8.12 12.63 -2.82
CA SER A 12 8.79 13.94 -2.88
C SER A 12 10.24 13.88 -2.38
N SER A 13 10.54 12.97 -1.45
CA SER A 13 11.91 12.79 -0.94
C SER A 13 12.73 11.78 -1.74
N GLY A 14 12.17 11.23 -2.84
CA GLY A 14 12.89 10.33 -3.72
C GLY A 14 12.76 8.84 -3.44
N LYS A 15 11.79 8.43 -2.61
CA LYS A 15 11.60 7.01 -2.30
C LYS A 15 10.71 6.33 -3.35
N LEU A 16 11.16 5.18 -3.84
CA LEU A 16 10.39 4.38 -4.79
C LEU A 16 9.26 3.65 -4.05
N VAL A 17 8.06 3.71 -4.59
CA VAL A 17 6.89 3.04 -4.04
C VAL A 17 6.28 2.14 -5.11
N LEU A 18 6.07 0.88 -4.78
CA LEU A 18 5.54 -0.14 -5.68
C LEU A 18 4.14 -0.55 -5.24
N ALA A 19 3.26 -0.83 -6.20
CA ALA A 19 1.91 -1.33 -5.90
C ALA A 19 1.51 -2.43 -6.87
N GLY A 20 0.87 -3.48 -6.37
CA GLY A 20 0.36 -4.56 -7.20
C GLY A 20 -0.92 -4.17 -7.91
N LYS A 21 -1.13 -4.72 -9.11
CA LYS A 21 -2.34 -4.50 -9.92
C LYS A 21 -3.32 -5.67 -9.85
N SER A 22 -2.91 -6.78 -9.27
CA SER A 22 -3.70 -8.03 -9.22
C SER A 22 -3.29 -8.85 -8.00
N ALA A 23 -4.04 -9.89 -7.70
CA ALA A 23 -3.70 -10.82 -6.62
C ALA A 23 -2.31 -11.43 -6.84
N GLU A 24 -1.99 -11.80 -8.09
CA GLU A 24 -0.68 -12.36 -8.43
C GLU A 24 0.45 -11.37 -8.19
N GLN A 25 0.25 -10.11 -8.57
CA GLN A 25 1.24 -9.07 -8.33
C GLN A 25 1.37 -8.75 -6.84
N ASN A 26 0.27 -8.78 -6.09
CA ASN A 26 0.32 -8.60 -4.64
C ASN A 26 1.20 -9.67 -3.96
N GLU A 27 1.12 -10.93 -4.42
CA GLU A 27 2.04 -11.97 -3.93
C GLU A 27 3.49 -11.59 -4.19
N LYS A 28 3.78 -11.10 -5.40
CA LYS A 28 5.15 -10.68 -5.77
C LYS A 28 5.62 -9.47 -4.99
N ILE A 29 4.74 -8.52 -4.71
CA ILE A 29 5.06 -7.36 -3.86
C ILE A 29 5.53 -7.86 -2.50
N ILE A 30 4.78 -8.77 -1.88
CA ILE A 30 5.12 -9.27 -0.54
C ILE A 30 6.39 -10.11 -0.58
N GLU A 31 6.58 -10.96 -1.58
CA GLU A 31 7.79 -11.78 -1.71
C GLU A 31 9.07 -10.96 -1.73
N GLN A 32 9.05 -9.81 -2.40
CA GLN A 32 10.23 -8.96 -2.54
C GLN A 32 10.36 -7.91 -1.43
N THR A 33 9.37 -7.81 -0.52
CA THR A 33 9.39 -6.83 0.56
C THR A 33 10.42 -7.21 1.62
N GLY A 34 11.27 -6.27 2.00
CA GLY A 34 12.24 -6.46 3.08
C GLY A 34 11.58 -6.41 4.45
N LYS A 35 12.24 -7.03 5.44
CA LYS A 35 11.73 -7.10 6.82
C LYS A 35 11.49 -5.72 7.44
N ASN A 36 12.33 -4.76 7.11
CA ASN A 36 12.28 -3.40 7.67
C ASN A 36 11.70 -2.38 6.70
N GLU A 37 10.92 -2.84 5.73
CA GLU A 37 10.23 -1.96 4.79
C GLU A 37 8.75 -1.87 5.12
N TYR A 38 8.20 -0.68 4.92
CA TYR A 38 6.76 -0.48 5.12
C TYR A 38 5.93 -1.06 3.98
N VAL A 39 4.79 -1.63 4.36
CA VAL A 39 3.75 -2.07 3.43
C VAL A 39 2.44 -1.44 3.87
N LEU A 40 1.63 -1.03 2.91
CA LEU A 40 0.34 -0.37 3.15
C LEU A 40 -0.77 -1.13 2.42
N HIS A 41 -1.95 -1.14 3.03
CA HIS A 41 -3.13 -1.78 2.46
C HIS A 41 -4.37 -1.15 3.09
N THR A 42 -5.50 -1.11 2.39
CA THR A 42 -6.72 -0.59 3.01
C THR A 42 -7.22 -1.52 4.11
N ALA A 43 -7.93 -0.96 5.09
CA ALA A 43 -8.55 -1.76 6.15
C ALA A 43 -9.55 -2.77 5.58
N LEU A 44 -10.21 -2.42 4.49
CA LEU A 44 -11.16 -3.29 3.80
C LEU A 44 -10.45 -4.05 2.66
N PRO A 45 -10.95 -5.24 2.27
CA PRO A 45 -10.39 -5.96 1.13
C PRO A 45 -10.51 -5.18 -0.17
N GLY A 46 -9.68 -5.55 -1.16
CA GLY A 46 -9.79 -4.99 -2.51
C GLY A 46 -8.92 -3.78 -2.74
N SER A 47 -7.70 -3.78 -2.19
CA SER A 47 -6.71 -2.75 -2.51
C SER A 47 -5.41 -3.39 -2.95
N PRO A 48 -4.52 -2.62 -3.62
CA PRO A 48 -3.16 -3.10 -3.83
C PRO A 48 -2.41 -3.20 -2.51
N PHE A 49 -1.45 -4.11 -2.43
CA PHE A 49 -0.39 -4.01 -1.45
C PHE A 49 0.62 -3.01 -1.99
N VAL A 50 1.02 -2.07 -1.16
CA VAL A 50 1.94 -0.99 -1.52
C VAL A 50 3.18 -1.10 -0.65
N ASN A 51 4.35 -1.12 -1.28
CA ASN A 51 5.62 -1.25 -0.58
C ASN A 51 6.53 -0.06 -0.86
N ILE A 52 7.02 0.57 0.20
CA ILE A 52 8.01 1.65 0.07
C ILE A 52 9.39 1.00 0.07
N LYS A 53 10.15 1.18 -1.01
CA LYS A 53 11.47 0.56 -1.19
C LYS A 53 12.57 1.37 -0.49
N ALA A 54 12.48 1.44 0.82
CA ALA A 54 13.48 2.09 1.67
C ALA A 54 13.39 1.52 3.07
N ASP A 55 14.50 1.52 3.79
CA ASP A 55 14.49 1.13 5.20
C ASP A 55 13.57 2.06 5.99
N LEU A 56 12.89 1.50 6.99
CA LEU A 56 11.92 2.25 7.79
C LEU A 56 12.51 3.52 8.41
N ASN A 57 13.80 3.50 8.73
CA ASN A 57 14.49 4.66 9.34
C ASN A 57 14.70 5.81 8.35
N GLU A 58 14.58 5.54 7.06
CA GLU A 58 14.73 6.54 6.01
C GLU A 58 13.41 7.11 5.51
N VAL A 59 12.30 6.57 6.00
CA VAL A 59 10.95 6.95 5.56
C VAL A 59 10.36 7.96 6.54
N ASP A 60 10.00 9.13 6.04
CA ASP A 60 9.39 10.16 6.86
C ASP A 60 7.85 10.12 6.78
N LYS A 61 7.19 10.98 7.57
CA LYS A 61 5.73 11.03 7.60
C LYS A 61 5.13 11.39 6.25
N ASN A 62 5.80 12.22 5.48
CA ASN A 62 5.33 12.63 4.17
C ASN A 62 5.41 11.49 3.16
N ASP A 63 6.48 10.70 3.23
CA ASP A 63 6.59 9.50 2.40
C ASP A 63 5.42 8.54 2.66
N LEU A 64 5.10 8.32 3.94
CA LEU A 64 3.98 7.47 4.33
C LEU A 64 2.65 8.03 3.84
N LYS A 65 2.45 9.34 3.95
CA LYS A 65 1.23 10.00 3.47
C LYS A 65 1.08 9.83 1.96
N GLU A 66 2.13 10.07 1.19
CA GLU A 66 2.09 9.93 -0.26
C GLU A 66 1.80 8.48 -0.67
N ALA A 67 2.44 7.52 -0.01
CA ALA A 67 2.19 6.09 -0.27
C ALA A 67 0.76 5.69 0.11
N ALA A 68 0.24 6.24 1.20
CA ALA A 68 -1.13 5.96 1.64
C ALA A 68 -2.17 6.51 0.64
N ILE A 69 -1.96 7.71 0.11
CA ILE A 69 -2.82 8.28 -0.93
C ILE A 69 -2.77 7.39 -2.18
N PHE A 70 -1.57 6.96 -2.57
CA PHE A 70 -1.36 6.08 -3.71
C PHE A 70 -2.12 4.75 -3.53
N CYS A 71 -2.06 4.16 -2.35
CA CYS A 71 -2.80 2.95 -2.01
C CYS A 71 -4.32 3.19 -2.10
N ALA A 72 -4.78 4.27 -1.48
CA ALA A 72 -6.22 4.58 -1.38
C ALA A 72 -6.86 4.79 -2.74
N LYS A 73 -6.22 5.53 -3.63
CA LYS A 73 -6.85 5.88 -4.92
C LYS A 73 -7.07 4.68 -5.84
N PHE A 74 -6.33 3.59 -5.64
CA PHE A 74 -6.51 2.36 -6.41
C PHE A 74 -7.36 1.31 -5.70
N SER A 75 -7.88 1.63 -4.51
CA SER A 75 -8.67 0.68 -3.72
C SER A 75 -10.13 0.64 -4.16
N GLN A 76 -10.76 -0.51 -3.94
CA GLN A 76 -12.20 -0.64 -4.16
C GLN A 76 -12.99 0.23 -3.17
N ALA A 77 -12.45 0.44 -1.95
CA ALA A 77 -13.06 1.32 -0.97
C ALA A 77 -13.25 2.74 -1.50
N TRP A 78 -12.35 3.21 -2.36
CA TRP A 78 -12.47 4.51 -3.04
C TRP A 78 -13.35 4.43 -4.29
N LYS A 79 -13.13 3.40 -5.12
CA LYS A 79 -13.76 3.32 -6.46
C LYS A 79 -15.24 2.97 -6.43
N LYS A 80 -15.65 2.02 -5.56
CA LYS A 80 -17.01 1.49 -5.57
C LYS A 80 -18.09 2.47 -5.11
N PRO A 81 -17.95 3.16 -3.96
CA PRO A 81 -19.01 4.04 -3.49
C PRO A 81 -19.20 5.24 -4.40
N LYS A 82 -20.47 5.62 -4.65
CA LYS A 82 -20.77 6.85 -5.37
C LYS A 82 -20.39 8.08 -4.57
N VAL A 83 -20.63 8.02 -3.26
CA VAL A 83 -20.24 9.09 -2.33
C VAL A 83 -18.87 8.76 -1.79
N LYS A 84 -17.90 9.59 -2.10
CA LYS A 84 -16.52 9.36 -1.68
C LYS A 84 -16.34 9.71 -0.21
N LYS A 85 -15.46 8.98 0.45
CA LYS A 85 -15.18 9.09 1.89
C LYS A 85 -13.69 9.06 2.14
N ASP A 86 -13.29 9.43 3.35
CA ASP A 86 -11.94 9.18 3.83
C ASP A 86 -11.69 7.67 3.85
N ILE A 87 -10.44 7.26 3.62
CA ILE A 87 -10.07 5.85 3.53
C ILE A 87 -9.08 5.50 4.65
N GLU A 88 -9.39 4.45 5.39
CA GLU A 88 -8.47 3.93 6.42
C GLU A 88 -7.44 3.01 5.76
N ILE A 89 -6.16 3.32 5.99
CA ILE A 89 -5.03 2.55 5.49
C ILE A 89 -4.32 1.91 6.67
N HIS A 90 -4.01 0.62 6.55
CA HIS A 90 -3.19 -0.09 7.51
C HIS A 90 -1.73 -0.06 7.05
N VAL A 91 -0.83 0.25 7.96
CA VAL A 91 0.61 0.35 7.72
C VAL A 91 1.32 -0.67 8.60
N PHE A 92 2.19 -1.46 8.02
CA PHE A 92 2.91 -2.50 8.75
C PHE A 92 4.27 -2.74 8.14
N LEU A 93 5.10 -3.52 8.81
CA LEU A 93 6.44 -3.86 8.31
C LEU A 93 6.45 -5.25 7.68
N GLY A 94 7.35 -5.47 6.75
CA GLY A 94 7.49 -6.76 6.08
C GLY A 94 7.65 -7.92 7.06
N LYS A 95 8.39 -7.71 8.15
CA LYS A 95 8.61 -8.75 9.18
C LYS A 95 7.34 -9.20 9.90
N ASP A 96 6.27 -8.41 9.85
CA ASP A 96 5.01 -8.73 10.54
C ASP A 96 4.00 -9.43 9.64
N ILE A 97 4.34 -9.66 8.38
CA ILE A 97 3.48 -10.32 7.40
C ILE A 97 3.66 -11.84 7.49
N PHE A 98 2.56 -12.59 7.42
CA PHE A 98 2.63 -14.03 7.35
C PHE A 98 1.63 -14.58 6.34
N LYS A 99 1.88 -15.82 5.89
CA LYS A 99 1.02 -16.51 4.93
C LYS A 99 0.75 -17.92 5.44
N GLN A 100 -0.51 -18.25 5.66
CA GLN A 100 -0.92 -19.60 6.02
C GLN A 100 -1.35 -20.37 4.76
N LYS A 101 -1.29 -21.70 4.81
CA LYS A 101 -1.58 -22.56 3.64
C LYS A 101 -2.97 -22.34 3.06
N ASN A 102 -3.95 -22.04 3.91
CA ASN A 102 -5.33 -21.87 3.47
C ASN A 102 -5.66 -20.47 2.99
N MET A 103 -4.70 -19.56 3.01
CA MET A 103 -4.92 -18.19 2.53
C MET A 103 -4.88 -18.14 1.01
N LYS A 104 -5.84 -17.44 0.44
CA LYS A 104 -5.94 -17.28 -1.01
C LYS A 104 -4.77 -16.46 -1.56
N LEU A 105 -4.51 -16.62 -2.86
CA LEU A 105 -3.53 -15.81 -3.56
C LEU A 105 -3.82 -14.32 -3.33
N GLY A 106 -2.79 -13.57 -2.99
CA GLY A 106 -2.91 -12.13 -2.76
C GLY A 106 -3.45 -11.73 -1.39
N THR A 107 -3.68 -12.68 -0.49
CA THR A 107 -4.14 -12.41 0.88
C THR A 107 -3.07 -12.82 1.89
N PHE A 108 -2.94 -12.04 2.96
CA PHE A 108 -1.90 -12.24 3.97
C PHE A 108 -2.42 -11.84 5.34
N GLY A 109 -1.84 -12.45 6.38
CA GLY A 109 -2.07 -12.00 7.74
C GLY A 109 -0.99 -11.03 8.18
N VAL A 110 -1.31 -10.19 9.15
CA VAL A 110 -0.36 -9.20 9.68
C VAL A 110 -0.45 -9.19 11.20
N LYS A 111 0.72 -9.27 11.87
CA LYS A 111 0.79 -9.33 13.33
C LYS A 111 0.59 -7.98 14.01
N LYS A 112 1.11 -6.91 13.42
CA LYS A 112 1.04 -5.54 13.98
C LYS A 112 0.66 -4.56 12.89
N VAL A 113 -0.26 -3.67 13.19
CA VAL A 113 -0.77 -2.70 12.22
C VAL A 113 -0.87 -1.33 12.89
N LYS A 114 -0.44 -0.29 12.18
CA LYS A 114 -0.75 1.10 12.48
C LYS A 114 -1.81 1.56 11.50
N LYS A 115 -2.58 2.59 11.86
CA LYS A 115 -3.66 3.12 11.02
C LYS A 115 -3.35 4.54 10.58
N ILE A 116 -3.63 4.83 9.31
CA ILE A 116 -3.59 6.19 8.75
C ILE A 116 -4.93 6.43 8.11
N ILE A 117 -5.52 7.60 8.36
CA ILE A 117 -6.74 8.02 7.65
C ILE A 117 -6.33 8.94 6.52
N VAL A 118 -6.63 8.55 5.30
CA VAL A 118 -6.39 9.37 4.11
C VAL A 118 -7.66 10.15 3.81
N LYS A 119 -7.54 11.49 3.83
CA LYS A 119 -8.69 12.37 3.59
C LYS A 119 -9.12 12.30 2.13
N LYS A 120 -10.45 12.30 1.90
CA LYS A 120 -10.98 12.23 0.55
C LYS A 120 -10.46 13.36 -0.35
N GLN A 121 -10.30 14.56 0.19
CA GLN A 121 -9.79 15.69 -0.59
C GLN A 121 -8.34 15.49 -1.04
N ASP A 122 -7.54 14.78 -0.27
CA ASP A 122 -6.16 14.44 -0.66
C ASP A 122 -6.16 13.44 -1.81
N ILE A 123 -7.08 12.46 -1.80
CA ILE A 123 -7.22 11.52 -2.89
C ILE A 123 -7.69 12.25 -4.16
N GLU A 124 -8.71 13.07 -4.03
CA GLU A 124 -9.24 13.87 -5.14
C GLU A 124 -8.18 14.77 -5.74
N GLY A 125 -7.37 15.42 -4.90
CA GLY A 125 -6.27 16.24 -5.35
C GLY A 125 -5.23 15.46 -6.15
N SER A 126 -4.94 14.24 -5.74
CA SER A 126 -3.97 13.37 -6.45
C SER A 126 -4.47 12.94 -7.82
N LEU A 127 -5.78 12.88 -8.03
CA LEU A 127 -6.38 12.48 -9.30
C LEU A 127 -6.43 13.62 -10.32
N LYS A 128 -6.22 14.86 -9.90
CA LYS A 128 -6.28 16.04 -10.77
C LYS A 128 -4.93 16.38 -11.42
N SER A 129 -3.85 15.80 -10.98
CA SER A 129 -2.53 16.13 -11.50
C SER A 129 -2.15 15.34 -12.73
#